data_748b7eafec42bb720a51866ee26e21fb
#
_entry.id   748b7eafec42bb720a51866ee26e21fb
#
_cell.length_a   1.000
_cell.length_b   1.000
_cell.length_c   1.000
_cell.angle_alpha   90.00
_cell.angle_beta   90.00
_cell.angle_gamma   90.00
#
_symmetry.space_group_name_H-M   'P 1'
#
loop_
_entity.id
_entity.type
_entity.pdbx_description
1 polymer ?
#
loop_
_entity_poly.entity_id
_entity_poly.type
_entity_poly.pdbx_seq_one_letter_code
_entity_poly.pdbx_strand_id
1 'polypeptide(L)'
;MRRGPRSYVIFSRMPAPKLFFLVVLLSISTASAQKLVPHQISLANGKSFDLSLPENYEISVAAQGLKRVRFMTMSPDNRLFVTDMYNKTDNHRGVVYILDQFDRTTRRFKKVTKYMSDLHNPNSVAFYTDPNGNAWFYLALTDQLVRYRYEAGKDSPSGEPQVLATFPAYGLSYKYGGWHLTRTVIVGGNGKIYVAVGSSCNACEEKEEVRASVLEMNPDGSGQRYFARGLRNAVGLRWINNKLYATNMGADHLGINRPADTFYALEDGKNYGWPYCFQAGPKVYADPKFNVNGTKLDCSKVPVALTPFPAHSSPLGLEYFDSKNSSDLAGSFLVALHGSTNKSLRRGYKVVRISSSGASTDFITGFFELSRINGRPADVFSFGKDAFLLTDDYGGVVYYVYLRNSSS
;
A
#
# COMPACT_ATOMS: atom_id res chain seq x y z
N MET A 1 96.89 22.93 30.94
CA MET A 1 95.70 23.38 31.68
C MET A 1 94.93 24.40 30.84
N ARG A 2 93.96 24.09 30.16
CA ARG A 2 93.02 25.04 29.48
C ARG A 2 91.57 24.55 29.71
N ARG A 3 90.79 25.42 30.37
CA ARG A 3 89.37 25.23 30.65
C ARG A 3 88.56 25.51 29.35
N GLY A 4 87.69 24.60 28.90
CA GLY A 4 86.76 24.85 27.81
C GLY A 4 85.46 25.47 28.32
N PRO A 5 84.68 26.15 27.46
CA PRO A 5 83.50 26.94 27.87
C PRO A 5 82.25 26.00 28.05
N ARG A 6 81.42 26.31 29.01
CA ARG A 6 80.12 25.75 29.28
C ARG A 6 79.08 26.34 28.34
N SER A 7 78.41 25.49 27.57
CA SER A 7 77.21 25.85 26.76
C SER A 7 75.99 25.79 27.64
N TYR A 8 75.23 26.84 27.72
CA TYR A 8 73.88 26.87 28.32
C TYR A 8 72.85 26.53 27.25
N VAL A 9 72.05 25.48 27.49
CA VAL A 9 70.88 25.11 26.67
C VAL A 9 69.63 25.85 27.21
N ILE A 10 69.13 26.78 26.39
CA ILE A 10 67.86 27.50 26.69
C ILE A 10 66.69 26.61 26.26
N PHE A 11 65.88 26.11 27.23
CA PHE A 11 64.62 25.46 26.94
C PHE A 11 63.54 26.48 26.68
N SER A 12 63.08 26.58 25.42
CA SER A 12 61.89 27.37 25.05
C SER A 12 60.66 26.61 25.47
N ARG A 13 59.80 27.17 26.30
CA ARG A 13 58.52 26.67 26.66
C ARG A 13 57.56 26.75 25.44
N MET A 14 57.08 25.62 24.93
CA MET A 14 55.98 25.58 23.97
C MET A 14 54.65 25.91 24.68
N PRO A 15 53.77 26.71 24.07
CA PRO A 15 52.44 26.98 24.62
C PRO A 15 51.55 25.75 24.50
N ALA A 16 50.80 25.42 25.56
CA ALA A 16 49.87 24.32 25.60
C ALA A 16 48.73 24.55 24.58
N PRO A 17 48.24 23.51 23.88
CA PRO A 17 47.11 23.65 22.97
C PRO A 17 45.82 23.93 23.75
N LYS A 18 45.15 25.02 23.40
CA LYS A 18 43.79 25.30 23.90
C LYS A 18 42.82 24.31 23.22
N LEU A 19 42.34 23.33 23.97
CA LEU A 19 41.30 22.40 23.55
C LEU A 19 39.97 23.17 23.54
N PHE A 20 39.49 23.54 22.35
CA PHE A 20 38.11 24.03 22.16
C PHE A 20 37.17 22.82 22.19
N PHE A 21 36.42 22.64 23.27
CA PHE A 21 35.28 21.72 23.29
C PHE A 21 34.15 22.33 22.48
N LEU A 22 33.95 21.82 21.26
CA LEU A 22 32.75 22.10 20.46
C LEU A 22 31.60 21.27 21.07
N VAL A 23 30.76 21.89 21.92
CA VAL A 23 29.53 21.30 22.39
C VAL A 23 28.55 21.32 21.24
N VAL A 24 28.44 20.18 20.52
CA VAL A 24 27.35 19.94 19.55
C VAL A 24 26.10 19.65 20.36
N LEU A 25 25.24 20.66 20.52
CA LEU A 25 23.87 20.47 21.00
C LEU A 25 23.09 19.70 19.94
N LEU A 26 23.02 18.37 20.06
CA LEU A 26 22.04 17.57 19.36
C LEU A 26 20.66 17.96 19.91
N SER A 27 19.93 18.79 19.19
CA SER A 27 18.50 18.99 19.39
C SER A 27 17.79 17.68 19.03
N ILE A 28 17.50 16.82 20.01
CA ILE A 28 16.59 15.69 19.86
C ILE A 28 15.21 16.31 19.72
N SER A 29 14.73 16.54 18.51
CA SER A 29 13.32 16.78 18.27
C SER A 29 12.57 15.51 18.64
N THR A 30 11.99 15.45 19.82
CA THR A 30 10.97 14.48 20.16
C THR A 30 9.78 14.77 19.25
N ALA A 31 9.60 13.99 18.20
CA ALA A 31 8.36 14.01 17.42
C ALA A 31 7.23 13.67 18.41
N SER A 32 6.51 14.69 18.87
CA SER A 32 5.30 14.50 19.66
C SER A 32 4.35 13.64 18.82
N ALA A 33 3.89 12.52 19.36
CA ALA A 33 2.88 11.71 18.71
C ALA A 33 1.66 12.62 18.43
N GLN A 34 1.25 12.72 17.17
CA GLN A 34 0.13 13.54 16.75
C GLN A 34 -1.13 13.09 17.49
N LYS A 35 -1.79 14.00 18.20
CA LYS A 35 -3.02 13.71 18.96
C LYS A 35 -4.14 13.36 17.99
N LEU A 36 -4.73 12.18 18.14
CA LEU A 36 -5.92 11.76 17.41
C LEU A 36 -7.18 12.11 18.21
N VAL A 37 -8.18 12.67 17.53
CA VAL A 37 -9.47 13.05 18.11
C VAL A 37 -10.61 12.27 17.44
N PRO A 38 -11.64 11.85 18.20
CA PRO A 38 -12.74 11.06 17.68
C PRO A 38 -13.69 11.91 16.81
N HIS A 39 -14.18 11.30 15.73
CA HIS A 39 -15.21 11.82 14.85
C HIS A 39 -16.29 10.78 14.69
N GLN A 40 -17.52 11.11 15.05
CA GLN A 40 -18.65 10.20 14.97
C GLN A 40 -19.02 9.93 13.50
N ILE A 41 -19.02 8.67 13.13
CA ILE A 41 -19.49 8.15 11.85
C ILE A 41 -20.88 7.56 12.05
N SER A 42 -21.85 8.00 11.23
CA SER A 42 -23.19 7.43 11.19
C SER A 42 -23.48 6.95 9.77
N LEU A 43 -23.79 5.67 9.64
CA LEU A 43 -24.10 5.02 8.37
C LEU A 43 -25.61 4.88 8.17
N ALA A 44 -26.05 4.84 6.92
CA ALA A 44 -27.48 4.71 6.57
C ALA A 44 -28.13 3.41 7.07
N ASN A 45 -27.33 2.38 7.37
CA ASN A 45 -27.80 1.12 7.95
C ASN A 45 -27.98 1.16 9.48
N GLY A 46 -27.90 2.34 10.09
CA GLY A 46 -28.07 2.57 11.53
C GLY A 46 -26.83 2.30 12.39
N LYS A 47 -25.70 1.88 11.81
CA LYS A 47 -24.45 1.76 12.56
C LYS A 47 -23.87 3.12 12.88
N SER A 48 -23.39 3.29 14.13
CA SER A 48 -22.63 4.46 14.56
C SER A 48 -21.41 4.02 15.35
N PHE A 49 -20.27 4.69 15.11
CA PHE A 49 -18.99 4.46 15.77
C PHE A 49 -18.06 5.66 15.55
N ASP A 50 -16.98 5.73 16.29
CA ASP A 50 -15.99 6.78 16.16
C ASP A 50 -14.78 6.32 15.36
N LEU A 51 -14.30 7.19 14.44
CA LEU A 51 -12.96 7.11 13.87
C LEU A 51 -12.14 8.26 14.42
N SER A 52 -10.95 7.97 14.91
CA SER A 52 -10.05 8.98 15.46
C SER A 52 -8.95 9.30 14.45
N LEU A 53 -8.75 10.58 14.15
CA LEU A 53 -7.76 11.10 13.20
C LEU A 53 -7.14 12.39 13.76
N PRO A 54 -6.05 12.92 13.17
CA PRO A 54 -5.40 14.13 13.65
C PRO A 54 -6.37 15.30 13.78
N GLU A 55 -6.20 16.10 14.83
CA GLU A 55 -7.11 17.20 15.19
C GLU A 55 -7.39 18.20 14.07
N ASN A 56 -6.44 18.36 13.14
CA ASN A 56 -6.56 19.25 11.97
C ASN A 56 -7.30 18.62 10.78
N TYR A 57 -7.74 17.36 10.89
CA TYR A 57 -8.49 16.66 9.83
C TYR A 57 -9.95 16.45 10.19
N GLU A 58 -10.76 16.36 9.15
CA GLU A 58 -12.18 15.98 9.20
C GLU A 58 -12.43 14.75 8.33
N ILE A 59 -13.48 14.00 8.66
CA ILE A 59 -13.90 12.82 7.90
C ILE A 59 -15.41 12.82 7.70
N SER A 60 -15.86 12.43 6.52
CA SER A 60 -17.27 12.29 6.18
C SER A 60 -17.51 11.06 5.30
N VAL A 61 -18.75 10.57 5.25
CA VAL A 61 -19.16 9.46 4.37
C VAL A 61 -19.45 10.03 2.98
N ALA A 62 -18.58 9.74 2.01
CA ALA A 62 -18.70 10.21 0.63
C ALA A 62 -19.58 9.29 -0.24
N ALA A 63 -19.54 7.98 -0.02
CA ALA A 63 -20.45 7.00 -0.61
C ALA A 63 -20.63 5.82 0.33
N GLN A 64 -21.78 5.15 0.27
CA GLN A 64 -22.10 3.98 1.10
C GLN A 64 -23.12 3.08 0.42
N GLY A 65 -23.39 1.91 1.01
CA GLY A 65 -24.32 0.93 0.44
C GLY A 65 -23.70 0.02 -0.62
N LEU A 66 -22.39 0.14 -0.84
CA LEU A 66 -21.59 -0.76 -1.64
C LEU A 66 -21.37 -2.09 -0.89
N LYS A 67 -20.74 -3.09 -1.51
CA LYS A 67 -20.55 -4.39 -0.86
C LYS A 67 -19.16 -4.52 -0.24
N ARG A 68 -18.14 -4.66 -1.11
CA ARG A 68 -16.75 -4.81 -0.70
C ARG A 68 -15.85 -3.98 -1.60
N VAL A 69 -15.92 -2.68 -1.37
CA VAL A 69 -15.15 -1.69 -2.14
C VAL A 69 -13.65 -1.88 -1.93
N ARG A 70 -12.90 -1.81 -3.02
CA ARG A 70 -11.47 -2.06 -2.99
C ARG A 70 -10.69 -0.84 -3.44
N PHE A 71 -10.15 -0.84 -4.64
CA PHE A 71 -9.21 0.17 -5.11
C PHE A 71 -9.89 1.24 -5.95
N MET A 72 -9.33 2.42 -5.87
CA MET A 72 -9.82 3.62 -6.54
C MET A 72 -8.81 4.09 -7.59
N THR A 73 -9.33 4.64 -8.68
CA THR A 73 -8.50 5.32 -9.69
C THR A 73 -9.31 6.38 -10.42
N MET A 74 -8.64 7.44 -10.86
CA MET A 74 -9.26 8.51 -11.64
C MET A 74 -9.12 8.22 -13.13
N SER A 75 -10.21 8.34 -13.87
CA SER A 75 -10.19 8.26 -15.33
C SER A 75 -9.62 9.54 -15.96
N PRO A 76 -9.23 9.50 -17.26
CA PRO A 76 -8.74 10.67 -17.98
C PRO A 76 -9.73 11.86 -18.02
N ASP A 77 -11.03 11.59 -17.93
CA ASP A 77 -12.11 12.59 -17.87
C ASP A 77 -12.56 12.91 -16.44
N ASN A 78 -11.71 12.63 -15.43
CA ASN A 78 -11.89 12.97 -14.01
C ASN A 78 -13.12 12.33 -13.35
N ARG A 79 -13.48 11.11 -13.71
CA ARG A 79 -14.45 10.29 -13.00
C ARG A 79 -13.74 9.28 -12.11
N LEU A 80 -14.22 9.09 -10.88
CA LEU A 80 -13.64 8.14 -9.94
C LEU A 80 -14.19 6.74 -10.19
N PHE A 81 -13.30 5.82 -10.55
CA PHE A 81 -13.61 4.40 -10.68
C PHE A 81 -13.26 3.67 -9.38
N VAL A 82 -14.16 2.81 -8.93
CA VAL A 82 -14.01 2.03 -7.68
C VAL A 82 -14.38 0.58 -7.96
N THR A 83 -13.50 -0.33 -7.62
CA THR A 83 -13.78 -1.77 -7.70
C THR A 83 -14.52 -2.24 -6.46
N ASP A 84 -15.37 -3.25 -6.64
CA ASP A 84 -16.11 -3.93 -5.57
C ASP A 84 -16.08 -5.44 -5.84
N MET A 85 -15.37 -6.19 -4.99
CA MET A 85 -15.24 -7.65 -5.16
C MET A 85 -16.42 -8.43 -4.60
N TYR A 86 -17.50 -7.77 -4.19
CA TYR A 86 -18.70 -8.30 -3.61
C TYR A 86 -18.50 -8.96 -2.22
N ASN A 87 -17.63 -9.97 -2.10
CA ASN A 87 -17.25 -10.62 -0.84
C ASN A 87 -15.82 -11.21 -0.94
N LYS A 88 -15.39 -11.94 0.08
CA LYS A 88 -14.04 -12.56 0.16
C LYS A 88 -13.95 -13.96 -0.44
N THR A 89 -15.05 -14.50 -0.94
CA THR A 89 -15.05 -15.82 -1.58
C THR A 89 -14.72 -15.66 -3.06
N ASP A 90 -14.33 -16.75 -3.68
CA ASP A 90 -14.25 -16.85 -5.13
C ASP A 90 -15.63 -16.68 -5.73
N ASN A 91 -15.84 -15.64 -6.54
CA ASN A 91 -17.14 -15.30 -7.07
C ASN A 91 -17.06 -14.42 -8.33
N HIS A 92 -18.13 -14.48 -9.16
CA HIS A 92 -18.34 -13.64 -10.34
C HIS A 92 -19.43 -12.59 -10.13
N ARG A 93 -19.48 -11.98 -8.94
CA ARG A 93 -20.47 -10.96 -8.56
C ARG A 93 -19.85 -9.57 -8.37
N GLY A 94 -18.58 -9.44 -8.71
CA GLY A 94 -17.86 -8.19 -8.59
C GLY A 94 -18.36 -7.12 -9.55
N VAL A 95 -18.12 -5.86 -9.19
CA VAL A 95 -18.59 -4.69 -9.91
C VAL A 95 -17.46 -3.66 -10.02
N VAL A 96 -17.42 -2.92 -11.10
CA VAL A 96 -16.72 -1.64 -11.18
C VAL A 96 -17.76 -0.53 -11.17
N TYR A 97 -17.65 0.38 -10.22
CA TYR A 97 -18.51 1.57 -10.12
C TYR A 97 -17.79 2.82 -10.60
N ILE A 98 -18.56 3.77 -11.11
CA ILE A 98 -18.17 5.17 -11.25
C ILE A 98 -18.87 5.95 -10.13
N LEU A 99 -18.09 6.65 -9.31
CA LEU A 99 -18.59 7.65 -8.37
C LEU A 99 -18.36 9.02 -9.01
N ASP A 100 -19.45 9.78 -9.20
CA ASP A 100 -19.43 11.00 -9.98
C ASP A 100 -20.19 12.14 -9.29
N GLN A 101 -20.01 13.38 -9.78
CA GLN A 101 -20.68 14.56 -9.28
C GLN A 101 -20.44 14.77 -7.77
N PHE A 102 -19.16 14.80 -7.36
CA PHE A 102 -18.82 15.07 -5.97
C PHE A 102 -19.27 16.47 -5.55
N ASP A 103 -20.17 16.50 -4.58
CA ASP A 103 -20.68 17.75 -3.99
C ASP A 103 -19.79 18.15 -2.80
N ARG A 104 -19.06 19.25 -2.95
CA ARG A 104 -18.13 19.74 -1.92
C ARG A 104 -18.86 20.23 -0.66
N THR A 105 -20.12 20.68 -0.77
CA THR A 105 -20.90 21.15 0.39
C THR A 105 -21.34 19.99 1.27
N THR A 106 -21.95 18.97 0.64
CA THR A 106 -22.38 17.76 1.35
C THR A 106 -21.28 16.72 1.50
N ARG A 107 -20.16 16.88 0.77
CA ARG A 107 -19.00 15.96 0.73
C ARG A 107 -19.39 14.54 0.30
N ARG A 108 -20.32 14.45 -0.66
CA ARG A 108 -20.87 13.19 -1.16
C ARG A 108 -20.87 13.14 -2.67
N PHE A 109 -20.69 11.95 -3.19
CA PHE A 109 -20.98 11.66 -4.59
C PHE A 109 -22.48 11.56 -4.80
N LYS A 110 -23.01 12.34 -5.75
CA LYS A 110 -24.46 12.38 -6.08
C LYS A 110 -24.87 11.25 -7.01
N LYS A 111 -23.91 10.72 -7.81
CA LYS A 111 -24.17 9.67 -8.80
C LYS A 111 -23.24 8.48 -8.56
N VAL A 112 -23.83 7.28 -8.47
CA VAL A 112 -23.11 6.00 -8.40
C VAL A 112 -23.63 5.16 -9.57
N THR A 113 -22.77 4.88 -10.54
CA THR A 113 -23.11 4.12 -11.74
C THR A 113 -22.38 2.79 -11.76
N LYS A 114 -23.07 1.69 -12.07
CA LYS A 114 -22.39 0.42 -12.38
C LYS A 114 -21.80 0.52 -13.78
N TYR A 115 -20.49 0.54 -13.88
CA TYR A 115 -19.78 0.56 -15.14
C TYR A 115 -19.64 -0.86 -15.74
N MET A 116 -19.38 -1.85 -14.89
CA MET A 116 -19.32 -3.28 -15.24
C MET A 116 -19.83 -4.12 -14.06
N SER A 117 -20.43 -5.27 -14.34
CA SER A 117 -20.89 -6.25 -13.35
C SER A 117 -20.45 -7.68 -13.72
N ASP A 118 -20.78 -8.62 -12.86
CA ASP A 118 -20.53 -10.06 -13.04
C ASP A 118 -19.04 -10.40 -13.22
N LEU A 119 -18.19 -9.66 -12.51
CA LEU A 119 -16.75 -9.73 -12.62
C LEU A 119 -16.16 -10.70 -11.59
N HIS A 120 -15.11 -11.42 -12.00
CA HIS A 120 -14.37 -12.36 -11.15
C HIS A 120 -13.46 -11.63 -10.17
N ASN A 121 -13.97 -11.32 -8.96
CA ASN A 121 -13.26 -10.65 -7.86
C ASN A 121 -12.38 -9.47 -8.31
N PRO A 122 -12.92 -8.41 -8.95
CA PRO A 122 -12.13 -7.26 -9.39
C PRO A 122 -11.49 -6.57 -8.20
N ASN A 123 -10.18 -6.28 -8.27
CA ASN A 123 -9.47 -5.60 -7.17
C ASN A 123 -9.01 -4.19 -7.56
N SER A 124 -8.49 -4.00 -8.75
CA SER A 124 -8.03 -2.69 -9.20
C SER A 124 -8.26 -2.48 -10.68
N VAL A 125 -8.34 -1.22 -11.05
CA VAL A 125 -8.37 -0.75 -12.43
C VAL A 125 -7.27 0.31 -12.62
N ALA A 126 -6.84 0.49 -13.87
CA ALA A 126 -5.88 1.52 -14.24
C ALA A 126 -6.24 2.13 -15.59
N PHE A 127 -5.80 3.35 -15.84
CA PHE A 127 -5.97 4.01 -17.14
C PHE A 127 -4.61 4.34 -17.74
N TYR A 128 -4.54 4.24 -19.04
CA TYR A 128 -3.37 4.63 -19.83
C TYR A 128 -3.82 5.29 -21.10
N THR A 129 -3.24 6.44 -21.42
CA THR A 129 -3.39 7.07 -22.73
C THR A 129 -2.11 6.81 -23.52
N ASP A 130 -2.24 6.13 -24.66
CA ASP A 130 -1.10 5.81 -25.51
C ASP A 130 -0.58 7.06 -26.27
N PRO A 131 0.61 7.01 -26.90
CA PRO A 131 1.17 8.14 -27.65
C PRO A 131 0.29 8.64 -28.81
N ASN A 132 -0.65 7.81 -29.28
CA ASN A 132 -1.61 8.17 -30.32
C ASN A 132 -2.88 8.82 -29.78
N GLY A 133 -2.94 9.06 -28.45
CA GLY A 133 -4.10 9.66 -27.78
C GLY A 133 -5.24 8.68 -27.48
N ASN A 134 -5.04 7.38 -27.69
CA ASN A 134 -6.05 6.38 -27.36
C ASN A 134 -6.04 6.08 -25.84
N ALA A 135 -7.17 6.26 -25.21
CA ALA A 135 -7.33 5.89 -23.80
C ALA A 135 -7.72 4.41 -23.65
N TRP A 136 -7.11 3.76 -22.66
CA TRP A 136 -7.30 2.35 -22.32
C TRP A 136 -7.67 2.21 -20.85
N PHE A 137 -8.64 1.35 -20.59
CA PHE A 137 -9.08 0.93 -19.27
C PHE A 137 -8.58 -0.49 -19.03
N TYR A 138 -7.75 -0.69 -18.00
CA TYR A 138 -7.23 -1.99 -17.58
C TYR A 138 -7.99 -2.46 -16.35
N LEU A 139 -8.34 -3.74 -16.32
CA LEU A 139 -9.06 -4.37 -15.23
C LEU A 139 -8.33 -5.65 -14.80
N ALA A 140 -7.94 -5.72 -13.54
CA ALA A 140 -7.32 -6.90 -12.94
C ALA A 140 -8.38 -7.75 -12.24
N LEU A 141 -8.60 -8.95 -12.77
CA LEU A 141 -9.48 -9.99 -12.26
C LEU A 141 -8.64 -11.12 -11.64
N THR A 142 -9.29 -12.06 -10.94
CA THR A 142 -8.58 -13.20 -10.33
C THR A 142 -7.81 -14.02 -11.36
N ASP A 143 -8.42 -14.28 -12.51
CA ASP A 143 -7.95 -15.19 -13.56
C ASP A 143 -7.26 -14.50 -14.74
N GLN A 144 -7.39 -13.18 -14.87
CA GLN A 144 -6.87 -12.48 -16.04
C GLN A 144 -6.67 -10.98 -15.81
N LEU A 145 -5.78 -10.40 -16.64
CA LEU A 145 -5.71 -8.97 -16.89
C LEU A 145 -6.33 -8.70 -18.26
N VAL A 146 -7.32 -7.82 -18.30
CA VAL A 146 -7.97 -7.39 -19.54
C VAL A 146 -7.86 -5.89 -19.73
N ARG A 147 -7.92 -5.42 -21.00
CA ARG A 147 -8.10 -4.00 -21.28
C ARG A 147 -9.23 -3.78 -22.29
N TYR A 148 -9.83 -2.61 -22.18
CA TYR A 148 -10.87 -2.11 -23.09
C TYR A 148 -10.46 -0.75 -23.64
N ARG A 149 -11.00 -0.38 -24.77
CA ARG A 149 -10.99 1.04 -25.19
C ARG A 149 -11.79 1.83 -24.18
N TYR A 150 -11.21 2.94 -23.72
CA TYR A 150 -11.92 3.86 -22.85
C TYR A 150 -12.42 5.05 -23.65
N GLU A 151 -13.70 5.35 -23.51
CA GLU A 151 -14.34 6.52 -24.10
C GLU A 151 -14.84 7.43 -22.99
N ALA A 152 -14.39 8.68 -22.99
CA ALA A 152 -14.79 9.68 -22.01
C ALA A 152 -16.32 9.86 -22.01
N GLY A 153 -16.90 9.98 -20.80
CA GLY A 153 -18.34 10.19 -20.62
C GLY A 153 -19.22 8.94 -20.79
N LYS A 154 -18.69 7.81 -21.26
CA LYS A 154 -19.47 6.56 -21.36
C LYS A 154 -19.62 5.90 -19.98
N ASP A 155 -20.78 5.34 -19.72
CA ASP A 155 -21.12 4.63 -18.48
C ASP A 155 -20.96 3.09 -18.61
N SER A 156 -20.32 2.61 -19.69
CA SER A 156 -19.95 1.22 -19.95
C SER A 156 -18.72 1.15 -20.83
N PRO A 157 -17.94 0.04 -20.80
CA PRO A 157 -16.79 -0.13 -21.68
C PRO A 157 -17.21 -0.20 -23.15
N SER A 158 -16.31 0.18 -24.04
CA SER A 158 -16.50 0.14 -25.50
C SER A 158 -15.80 -1.07 -26.09
N GLY A 159 -16.53 -1.86 -26.88
CA GLY A 159 -16.02 -3.04 -27.57
C GLY A 159 -15.69 -4.23 -26.69
N GLU A 160 -15.07 -5.24 -27.29
CA GLU A 160 -14.69 -6.47 -26.63
C GLU A 160 -13.38 -6.31 -25.85
N PRO A 161 -13.20 -7.07 -24.74
CA PRO A 161 -11.96 -7.07 -23.97
C PRO A 161 -10.80 -7.66 -24.78
N GLN A 162 -9.61 -7.07 -24.59
CA GLN A 162 -8.36 -7.67 -25.01
C GLN A 162 -7.73 -8.34 -23.76
N VAL A 163 -7.58 -9.66 -23.78
CA VAL A 163 -6.89 -10.40 -22.73
C VAL A 163 -5.39 -10.20 -22.90
N LEU A 164 -4.73 -9.62 -21.89
CA LEU A 164 -3.29 -9.33 -21.90
C LEU A 164 -2.47 -10.39 -21.20
N ALA A 165 -3.02 -10.98 -20.14
CA ALA A 165 -2.40 -12.06 -19.39
C ALA A 165 -3.49 -12.91 -18.71
N THR A 166 -3.19 -14.20 -18.51
CA THR A 166 -4.02 -15.12 -17.74
C THR A 166 -3.26 -15.55 -16.49
N PHE A 167 -4.00 -15.77 -15.40
CA PHE A 167 -3.44 -16.15 -14.10
C PHE A 167 -4.08 -17.43 -13.58
N PRO A 168 -3.37 -18.26 -12.81
CA PRO A 168 -3.98 -19.39 -12.13
C PRO A 168 -5.10 -18.90 -11.20
N ALA A 169 -6.34 -19.30 -11.48
CA ALA A 169 -7.53 -18.92 -10.71
C ALA A 169 -7.87 -19.95 -9.62
N TYR A 170 -7.28 -21.14 -9.72
CA TYR A 170 -7.41 -22.15 -8.68
C TYR A 170 -6.40 -21.88 -7.57
N GLY A 171 -6.81 -22.08 -6.33
CA GLY A 171 -5.95 -22.11 -5.16
C GLY A 171 -6.14 -23.45 -4.47
N LEU A 172 -5.30 -23.74 -3.49
CA LEU A 172 -5.60 -24.82 -2.56
C LEU A 172 -6.97 -24.49 -1.97
N SER A 173 -7.93 -25.41 -2.18
CA SER A 173 -9.29 -25.26 -1.70
C SER A 173 -9.29 -24.82 -0.25
N TYR A 174 -9.81 -23.65 0.01
CA TYR A 174 -9.89 -23.10 1.34
C TYR A 174 -11.33 -22.66 1.62
N LYS A 175 -11.67 -22.53 2.90
CA LYS A 175 -13.01 -22.14 3.39
C LYS A 175 -13.67 -20.98 2.62
N TYR A 176 -12.89 -20.18 1.91
CA TYR A 176 -13.35 -19.00 1.17
C TYR A 176 -13.09 -19.08 -0.35
N GLY A 177 -12.81 -20.25 -0.89
CA GLY A 177 -12.65 -20.43 -2.34
C GLY A 177 -11.27 -20.17 -2.92
N GLY A 178 -10.24 -20.07 -2.09
CA GLY A 178 -8.84 -19.89 -2.52
C GLY A 178 -8.07 -18.85 -1.71
N TRP A 179 -6.74 -18.83 -1.90
CA TRP A 179 -5.85 -17.84 -1.30
C TRP A 179 -5.56 -16.73 -2.30
N HIS A 180 -5.50 -15.46 -1.82
CA HIS A 180 -5.06 -14.28 -2.55
C HIS A 180 -5.69 -14.16 -3.94
N LEU A 181 -7.02 -14.11 -3.99
CA LEU A 181 -7.81 -14.02 -5.23
C LEU A 181 -7.59 -12.70 -5.99
N THR A 182 -7.14 -11.65 -5.31
CA THR A 182 -7.01 -10.32 -5.91
C THR A 182 -5.73 -10.18 -6.73
N ARG A 183 -5.84 -9.44 -7.85
CA ARG A 183 -4.71 -8.96 -8.66
C ARG A 183 -4.76 -7.44 -8.65
N THR A 184 -3.60 -6.80 -8.53
CA THR A 184 -3.51 -5.34 -8.57
C THR A 184 -2.77 -4.92 -9.82
N VAL A 185 -3.38 -4.06 -10.62
CA VAL A 185 -2.76 -3.46 -11.81
C VAL A 185 -2.53 -1.97 -11.59
N ILE A 186 -1.37 -1.48 -12.01
CA ILE A 186 -1.06 -0.06 -12.14
C ILE A 186 -0.33 0.22 -13.44
N VAL A 187 -0.33 1.48 -13.85
CA VAL A 187 0.52 2.01 -14.91
C VAL A 187 1.68 2.77 -14.28
N GLY A 188 2.91 2.41 -14.63
CA GLY A 188 4.10 3.14 -14.23
C GLY A 188 4.28 4.43 -15.03
N GLY A 189 4.97 5.42 -14.46
CA GLY A 189 5.34 6.64 -15.17
C GLY A 189 6.28 6.41 -16.38
N ASN A 190 6.85 5.20 -16.49
CA ASN A 190 7.60 4.72 -17.64
C ASN A 190 6.71 4.11 -18.75
N GLY A 191 5.38 4.20 -18.61
CA GLY A 191 4.40 3.66 -19.55
C GLY A 191 4.24 2.14 -19.52
N LYS A 192 4.88 1.42 -18.56
CA LYS A 192 4.70 -0.02 -18.40
C LYS A 192 3.53 -0.34 -17.47
N ILE A 193 2.98 -1.52 -17.65
CA ILE A 193 1.94 -2.10 -16.79
C ILE A 193 2.60 -2.99 -15.77
N TYR A 194 2.23 -2.85 -14.49
CA TYR A 194 2.68 -3.70 -13.38
C TYR A 194 1.49 -4.44 -12.80
N VAL A 195 1.64 -5.76 -12.59
CA VAL A 195 0.57 -6.61 -12.05
C VAL A 195 1.10 -7.45 -10.90
N ALA A 196 0.50 -7.31 -9.72
CA ALA A 196 0.80 -8.16 -8.58
C ALA A 196 -0.07 -9.41 -8.58
N VAL A 197 0.55 -10.56 -8.37
CA VAL A 197 -0.08 -11.89 -8.26
C VAL A 197 0.33 -12.53 -6.94
N GLY A 198 -0.62 -12.71 -6.02
CA GLY A 198 -0.36 -13.33 -4.73
C GLY A 198 -0.14 -14.84 -4.81
N SER A 199 0.36 -15.43 -3.72
CA SER A 199 0.62 -16.87 -3.59
C SER A 199 -0.67 -17.70 -3.61
N SER A 200 -0.55 -19.00 -3.90
CA SER A 200 -1.67 -19.96 -3.86
C SER A 200 -1.99 -20.47 -2.46
N CYS A 201 -1.16 -20.14 -1.48
CA CYS A 201 -1.21 -20.73 -0.14
C CYS A 201 -0.75 -19.75 0.94
N ASN A 202 -0.88 -20.15 2.19
CA ASN A 202 -0.29 -19.40 3.31
C ASN A 202 1.24 -19.42 3.26
N ALA A 203 1.83 -20.61 3.14
CA ALA A 203 3.26 -20.81 2.97
C ALA A 203 3.51 -22.15 2.27
N CYS A 204 4.06 -22.12 1.07
CA CYS A 204 4.42 -23.28 0.25
C CYS A 204 5.44 -22.87 -0.82
N GLU A 205 6.08 -23.84 -1.42
CA GLU A 205 6.75 -23.67 -2.70
C GLU A 205 5.68 -23.65 -3.80
N GLU A 206 5.65 -22.60 -4.59
CA GLU A 206 4.65 -22.44 -5.67
C GLU A 206 4.96 -23.36 -6.84
N LYS A 207 3.90 -23.84 -7.50
CA LYS A 207 4.03 -24.62 -8.74
C LYS A 207 4.11 -23.72 -9.97
N GLU A 208 3.39 -22.59 -9.92
CA GLU A 208 3.36 -21.59 -10.98
C GLU A 208 4.23 -20.39 -10.61
N GLU A 209 5.25 -20.12 -11.42
CA GLU A 209 6.21 -19.04 -11.20
C GLU A 209 5.59 -17.64 -11.12
N VAL A 210 4.41 -17.46 -11.72
CA VAL A 210 3.69 -16.19 -11.72
C VAL A 210 3.17 -15.82 -10.33
N ARG A 211 3.01 -16.80 -9.45
CA ARG A 211 2.54 -16.55 -8.08
C ARG A 211 3.63 -15.92 -7.22
N ALA A 212 3.21 -15.16 -6.21
CA ALA A 212 4.09 -14.43 -5.30
C ALA A 212 5.05 -13.48 -6.04
N SER A 213 4.56 -12.81 -7.09
CA SER A 213 5.36 -11.95 -7.97
C SER A 213 4.68 -10.64 -8.33
N VAL A 214 5.47 -9.73 -8.88
CA VAL A 214 5.01 -8.58 -9.64
C VAL A 214 5.53 -8.72 -11.06
N LEU A 215 4.61 -8.74 -12.02
CA LEU A 215 4.92 -8.73 -13.44
C LEU A 215 5.06 -7.30 -13.95
N GLU A 216 5.89 -7.13 -14.99
CA GLU A 216 5.95 -5.95 -15.84
C GLU A 216 5.67 -6.36 -17.28
N MET A 217 4.94 -5.52 -18.02
CA MET A 217 4.67 -5.72 -19.46
C MET A 217 4.45 -4.38 -20.18
N ASN A 218 4.47 -4.43 -21.50
CA ASN A 218 4.03 -3.30 -22.32
C ASN A 218 2.51 -3.07 -22.17
N PRO A 219 1.99 -1.87 -22.54
CA PRO A 219 0.56 -1.60 -22.50
C PRO A 219 -0.32 -2.55 -23.30
N ASP A 220 0.23 -3.21 -24.31
CA ASP A 220 -0.46 -4.21 -25.14
C ASP A 220 -0.32 -5.66 -24.63
N GLY A 221 0.33 -5.85 -23.45
CA GLY A 221 0.59 -7.16 -22.86
C GLY A 221 1.87 -7.85 -23.36
N SER A 222 2.53 -7.31 -24.38
CA SER A 222 3.79 -7.87 -24.88
C SER A 222 4.96 -7.62 -23.94
N GLY A 223 6.08 -8.34 -24.09
CA GLY A 223 7.29 -8.15 -23.30
C GLY A 223 7.13 -8.47 -21.82
N GLN A 224 6.22 -9.38 -21.49
CA GLN A 224 5.97 -9.79 -20.10
C GLN A 224 7.22 -10.39 -19.46
N ARG A 225 7.55 -9.90 -18.26
CA ARG A 225 8.63 -10.40 -17.42
C ARG A 225 8.34 -10.25 -15.94
N TYR A 226 9.09 -10.92 -15.09
CA TYR A 226 9.02 -10.71 -13.64
C TYR A 226 9.85 -9.50 -13.24
N PHE A 227 9.17 -8.46 -12.73
CA PHE A 227 9.82 -7.31 -12.14
C PHE A 227 10.35 -7.64 -10.73
N ALA A 228 9.55 -8.35 -9.92
CA ALA A 228 9.93 -8.80 -8.58
C ALA A 228 9.31 -10.17 -8.26
N ARG A 229 10.00 -10.96 -7.43
CA ARG A 229 9.54 -12.28 -6.98
C ARG A 229 9.63 -12.39 -5.45
N GLY A 230 9.06 -13.45 -4.87
CA GLY A 230 9.14 -13.70 -3.44
C GLY A 230 8.34 -12.75 -2.57
N LEU A 231 7.30 -12.15 -3.15
CA LEU A 231 6.32 -11.30 -2.47
C LEU A 231 5.04 -12.12 -2.24
N ARG A 232 4.86 -12.66 -1.04
CA ARG A 232 3.75 -13.58 -0.74
C ARG A 232 2.40 -13.06 -1.23
N ASN A 233 2.07 -11.83 -0.90
CA ASN A 233 0.85 -11.16 -1.36
C ASN A 233 1.05 -9.64 -1.37
N ALA A 234 1.67 -9.14 -2.44
CA ALA A 234 1.73 -7.72 -2.69
C ALA A 234 0.36 -7.24 -3.19
N VAL A 235 -0.29 -6.36 -2.44
CA VAL A 235 -1.65 -5.90 -2.78
C VAL A 235 -1.68 -4.43 -3.17
N GLY A 236 -1.13 -3.54 -2.36
CA GLY A 236 -0.98 -2.14 -2.74
C GLY A 236 0.24 -1.96 -3.64
N LEU A 237 0.05 -1.30 -4.78
CA LEU A 237 1.12 -0.88 -5.67
C LEU A 237 0.97 0.62 -5.97
N ARG A 238 2.09 1.36 -6.01
CA ARG A 238 2.15 2.75 -6.49
C ARG A 238 3.48 3.02 -7.18
N TRP A 239 3.41 3.74 -8.29
CA TRP A 239 4.59 4.22 -9.00
C TRP A 239 4.82 5.69 -8.67
N ILE A 240 5.96 6.00 -8.03
CA ILE A 240 6.26 7.33 -7.52
C ILE A 240 7.74 7.62 -7.77
N ASN A 241 8.05 8.75 -8.41
CA ASN A 241 9.41 9.20 -8.65
C ASN A 241 10.32 8.09 -9.25
N ASN A 242 9.83 7.42 -10.29
CA ASN A 242 10.50 6.32 -10.99
C ASN A 242 10.80 5.08 -10.13
N LYS A 243 10.06 4.88 -9.05
CA LYS A 243 10.13 3.70 -8.21
C LYS A 243 8.76 3.06 -8.04
N LEU A 244 8.74 1.74 -8.01
CA LEU A 244 7.56 0.97 -7.68
C LEU A 244 7.55 0.67 -6.17
N TYR A 245 6.50 1.12 -5.48
CA TYR A 245 6.28 0.81 -4.07
C TYR A 245 5.22 -0.27 -3.93
N ALA A 246 5.38 -1.14 -2.93
CA ALA A 246 4.44 -2.22 -2.66
C ALA A 246 4.25 -2.47 -1.17
N THR A 247 3.01 -2.73 -0.77
CA THR A 247 2.70 -3.40 0.50
C THR A 247 2.71 -4.91 0.29
N ASN A 248 3.13 -5.69 1.30
CA ASN A 248 3.16 -7.15 1.19
C ASN A 248 2.80 -7.80 2.53
N MET A 249 1.97 -8.83 2.48
CA MET A 249 1.52 -9.57 3.66
C MET A 249 2.43 -10.76 3.94
N GLY A 250 2.92 -10.87 5.16
CA GLY A 250 3.65 -12.03 5.67
C GLY A 250 2.79 -13.28 5.83
N ALA A 251 3.43 -14.44 5.99
CA ALA A 251 2.74 -15.71 6.21
C ALA A 251 2.34 -15.91 7.70
N ASP A 252 1.29 -16.70 7.96
CA ASP A 252 0.78 -16.87 9.34
C ASP A 252 1.41 -18.03 10.12
N HIS A 253 2.26 -18.85 9.47
CA HIS A 253 2.76 -20.11 10.06
C HIS A 253 3.89 -19.91 11.10
N LEU A 254 4.48 -18.74 11.19
CA LEU A 254 5.58 -18.44 12.13
C LEU A 254 5.10 -17.89 13.48
N GLY A 255 3.79 -17.88 13.70
CA GLY A 255 3.15 -17.49 14.97
C GLY A 255 2.65 -16.06 15.00
N ILE A 256 2.33 -15.57 16.20
CA ILE A 256 1.59 -14.32 16.36
C ILE A 256 2.43 -13.05 16.16
N ASN A 257 3.76 -13.12 16.33
CA ASN A 257 4.62 -11.94 16.30
C ASN A 257 5.51 -11.85 15.05
N ARG A 258 5.47 -12.84 14.18
CA ARG A 258 6.27 -12.92 12.95
C ARG A 258 5.60 -13.81 11.91
N PRO A 259 5.95 -13.63 10.61
CA PRO A 259 6.82 -12.59 10.08
C PRO A 259 6.16 -11.21 10.15
N ALA A 260 6.94 -10.15 9.98
CA ALA A 260 6.40 -8.82 9.74
C ALA A 260 5.62 -8.77 8.42
N ASP A 261 4.54 -8.00 8.38
CA ASP A 261 4.04 -7.45 7.13
C ASP A 261 4.95 -6.29 6.69
N THR A 262 5.02 -5.96 5.42
CA THR A 262 6.10 -5.12 4.92
C THR A 262 5.64 -4.09 3.90
N PHE A 263 6.36 -2.96 3.85
CA PHE A 263 6.28 -1.94 2.83
C PHE A 263 7.64 -1.77 2.17
N TYR A 264 7.70 -1.93 0.86
CA TYR A 264 8.94 -1.89 0.07
C TYR A 264 8.95 -0.78 -0.97
N ALA A 265 10.12 -0.24 -1.28
CA ALA A 265 10.45 0.25 -2.61
C ALA A 265 11.01 -0.94 -3.39
N LEU A 266 10.30 -1.41 -4.41
CA LEU A 266 10.72 -2.56 -5.17
C LEU A 266 11.85 -2.22 -6.13
N GLU A 267 12.81 -3.15 -6.26
CA GLU A 267 13.91 -3.10 -7.20
C GLU A 267 13.71 -4.15 -8.29
N ASP A 268 14.03 -3.78 -9.51
CA ASP A 268 13.93 -4.67 -10.69
C ASP A 268 14.78 -5.93 -10.54
N GLY A 269 14.20 -7.08 -10.84
CA GLY A 269 14.85 -8.39 -10.81
C GLY A 269 15.08 -8.97 -9.40
N LYS A 270 14.67 -8.28 -8.32
CA LYS A 270 14.92 -8.76 -6.96
C LYS A 270 13.92 -9.81 -6.49
N ASN A 271 14.43 -10.70 -5.62
CA ASN A 271 13.65 -11.68 -4.88
C ASN A 271 13.51 -11.23 -3.42
N TYR A 272 12.27 -11.09 -2.94
CA TYR A 272 11.90 -10.64 -1.60
C TYR A 272 11.74 -11.78 -0.58
N GLY A 273 12.12 -12.97 -0.96
CA GLY A 273 12.44 -14.08 -0.06
C GLY A 273 11.36 -15.11 0.15
N TRP A 274 10.07 -14.79 0.08
CA TRP A 274 9.03 -15.79 0.35
C TRP A 274 9.07 -16.94 -0.68
N PRO A 275 8.91 -18.24 -0.28
CA PRO A 275 8.63 -18.73 1.08
C PRO A 275 9.89 -18.98 1.92
N TYR A 276 11.08 -18.79 1.38
CA TYR A 276 12.34 -19.21 1.96
C TYR A 276 12.90 -18.28 3.03
N CYS A 277 12.56 -16.99 2.95
CA CYS A 277 13.02 -15.98 3.89
C CYS A 277 11.86 -15.12 4.38
N PHE A 278 12.00 -14.59 5.59
CA PHE A 278 11.01 -13.68 6.17
C PHE A 278 11.68 -12.56 6.96
N GLN A 279 11.03 -11.40 7.03
CA GLN A 279 11.49 -10.29 7.84
C GLN A 279 10.87 -10.32 9.24
N ALA A 280 11.70 -10.05 10.28
CA ALA A 280 11.26 -9.78 11.63
C ALA A 280 12.06 -8.62 12.20
N GLY A 281 11.40 -7.52 12.55
CA GLY A 281 12.06 -6.26 12.86
C GLY A 281 12.94 -5.77 11.71
N PRO A 282 14.18 -5.34 11.96
CA PRO A 282 15.06 -4.79 10.94
C PRO A 282 15.84 -5.85 10.14
N LYS A 283 15.63 -7.14 10.37
CA LYS A 283 16.43 -8.24 9.79
C LYS A 283 15.57 -9.24 9.03
N VAL A 284 16.21 -9.89 8.04
CA VAL A 284 15.65 -11.01 7.29
C VAL A 284 16.28 -12.30 7.80
N TYR A 285 15.46 -13.34 7.96
CA TYR A 285 15.82 -14.65 8.50
C TYR A 285 15.43 -15.76 7.53
N ALA A 286 16.14 -16.87 7.58
CA ALA A 286 15.74 -18.09 6.88
C ALA A 286 14.48 -18.70 7.52
N ASP A 287 13.54 -19.11 6.67
CA ASP A 287 12.36 -19.83 7.12
C ASP A 287 12.75 -21.23 7.62
N PRO A 288 12.40 -21.63 8.85
CA PRO A 288 12.83 -22.89 9.42
C PRO A 288 12.24 -24.12 8.74
N LYS A 289 11.16 -23.95 7.98
CA LYS A 289 10.50 -25.04 7.24
C LYS A 289 10.99 -25.11 5.79
N PHE A 290 11.09 -23.97 5.11
CA PHE A 290 11.34 -23.91 3.67
C PHE A 290 12.79 -23.64 3.30
N ASN A 291 13.61 -23.15 4.21
CA ASN A 291 15.01 -22.81 3.96
C ASN A 291 15.91 -23.28 5.10
N VAL A 292 15.84 -24.56 5.39
CA VAL A 292 16.65 -25.20 6.44
C VAL A 292 18.13 -24.98 6.12
N ASN A 293 18.88 -24.45 7.10
CA ASN A 293 20.30 -24.11 6.98
C ASN A 293 20.65 -23.12 5.85
N GLY A 294 19.67 -22.35 5.33
CA GLY A 294 19.93 -21.35 4.29
C GLY A 294 20.28 -21.89 2.91
N THR A 295 19.94 -23.17 2.63
CA THR A 295 20.40 -23.87 1.41
C THR A 295 19.60 -23.53 0.16
N LYS A 296 18.37 -23.01 0.29
CA LYS A 296 17.49 -22.69 -0.84
C LYS A 296 17.66 -21.25 -1.34
N LEU A 297 17.84 -20.31 -0.41
CA LEU A 297 18.02 -18.89 -0.72
C LEU A 297 18.90 -18.23 0.35
N ASP A 298 19.86 -17.44 -0.08
CA ASP A 298 20.69 -16.62 0.80
C ASP A 298 19.88 -15.39 1.29
N CYS A 299 19.33 -15.48 2.48
CA CYS A 299 18.48 -14.45 3.07
C CYS A 299 19.23 -13.14 3.38
N SER A 300 20.57 -13.15 3.37
CA SER A 300 21.36 -11.90 3.54
C SER A 300 21.27 -10.98 2.32
N LYS A 301 20.90 -11.52 1.16
CA LYS A 301 20.73 -10.78 -0.11
C LYS A 301 19.29 -10.34 -0.37
N VAL A 302 18.35 -10.74 0.48
CA VAL A 302 16.95 -10.35 0.38
C VAL A 302 16.79 -8.89 0.84
N PRO A 303 16.15 -8.02 0.05
CA PRO A 303 15.94 -6.63 0.43
C PRO A 303 15.17 -6.50 1.74
N VAL A 304 15.60 -5.57 2.59
CA VAL A 304 14.90 -5.21 3.82
C VAL A 304 13.80 -4.19 3.49
N ALA A 305 12.64 -4.31 4.12
CA ALA A 305 11.54 -3.38 3.93
C ALA A 305 11.90 -1.96 4.42
N LEU A 306 11.37 -0.96 3.73
CA LEU A 306 11.38 0.43 4.21
C LEU A 306 10.68 0.54 5.57
N THR A 307 9.54 -0.15 5.70
CA THR A 307 8.76 -0.16 6.93
C THR A 307 8.26 -1.57 7.18
N PRO A 308 8.69 -2.22 8.27
CA PRO A 308 8.02 -3.42 8.78
C PRO A 308 6.80 -3.02 9.61
N PHE A 309 5.68 -3.68 9.37
CA PHE A 309 4.48 -3.60 10.21
C PHE A 309 4.42 -4.79 11.17
N PRO A 310 3.67 -4.69 12.28
CA PRO A 310 3.36 -5.85 13.10
C PRO A 310 2.78 -6.98 12.26
N ALA A 311 3.17 -8.22 12.55
CA ALA A 311 2.62 -9.40 11.87
C ALA A 311 1.08 -9.38 11.89
N HIS A 312 0.45 -9.84 10.82
CA HIS A 312 -1.02 -9.90 10.66
C HIS A 312 -1.72 -8.54 10.57
N SER A 313 -1.02 -7.45 10.25
CA SER A 313 -1.63 -6.13 10.02
C SER A 313 -2.39 -6.07 8.69
N SER A 314 -2.03 -6.91 7.74
CA SER A 314 -2.61 -7.02 6.38
C SER A 314 -2.60 -5.67 5.64
N PRO A 315 -1.44 -5.12 5.29
CA PRO A 315 -1.36 -3.87 4.55
C PRO A 315 -1.91 -4.07 3.14
N LEU A 316 -2.77 -3.14 2.70
CA LEU A 316 -3.40 -3.11 1.39
C LEU A 316 -2.97 -1.87 0.61
N GLY A 317 -3.92 -1.02 0.22
CA GLY A 317 -3.68 0.17 -0.57
C GLY A 317 -2.80 1.20 0.12
N LEU A 318 -2.17 2.01 -0.70
CA LEU A 318 -1.26 3.07 -0.26
C LEU A 318 -1.37 4.28 -1.19
N GLU A 319 -1.09 5.47 -0.66
CA GLU A 319 -1.00 6.69 -1.44
C GLU A 319 0.18 7.53 -0.96
N TYR A 320 0.85 8.19 -1.91
CA TYR A 320 1.91 9.14 -1.62
C TYR A 320 1.40 10.57 -1.78
N PHE A 321 1.77 11.39 -0.82
CA PHE A 321 1.41 12.81 -0.84
C PHE A 321 2.66 13.65 -1.08
N ASP A 322 2.63 14.43 -2.15
CA ASP A 322 3.64 15.45 -2.42
C ASP A 322 3.13 16.84 -2.00
N SER A 323 3.96 17.87 -2.17
CA SER A 323 3.58 19.25 -1.82
C SER A 323 2.49 19.84 -2.73
N LYS A 324 2.17 19.21 -3.86
CA LYS A 324 1.11 19.67 -4.77
C LYS A 324 -0.25 19.21 -4.28
N ASN A 325 -0.34 17.97 -3.76
CA ASN A 325 -1.59 17.40 -3.32
C ASN A 325 -1.84 17.48 -1.81
N SER A 326 -0.81 17.74 -0.99
CA SER A 326 -1.00 17.98 0.44
C SER A 326 0.06 18.92 1.04
N SER A 327 -0.39 19.81 1.93
CA SER A 327 0.49 20.67 2.71
C SER A 327 1.01 19.95 3.98
N ASP A 328 0.18 19.14 4.63
CA ASP A 328 0.51 18.44 5.88
C ASP A 328 1.19 17.08 5.64
N LEU A 329 0.72 16.32 4.64
CA LEU A 329 1.22 14.98 4.35
C LEU A 329 2.39 14.97 3.35
N ALA A 330 2.86 16.12 2.90
CA ALA A 330 3.93 16.22 1.90
C ALA A 330 5.16 15.38 2.30
N GLY A 331 5.64 14.55 1.36
CA GLY A 331 6.74 13.62 1.58
C GLY A 331 6.39 12.36 2.37
N SER A 332 5.11 12.08 2.59
CA SER A 332 4.65 10.91 3.36
C SER A 332 3.78 9.98 2.52
N PHE A 333 3.72 8.73 2.95
CA PHE A 333 2.71 7.77 2.50
C PHE A 333 1.61 7.62 3.55
N LEU A 334 0.38 7.37 3.11
CA LEU A 334 -0.66 6.74 3.93
C LEU A 334 -0.84 5.30 3.46
N VAL A 335 -0.91 4.36 4.41
CA VAL A 335 -1.09 2.93 4.12
C VAL A 335 -2.29 2.42 4.91
N ALA A 336 -3.20 1.75 4.21
CA ALA A 336 -4.35 1.08 4.81
C ALA A 336 -3.93 -0.29 5.38
N LEU A 337 -3.99 -0.47 6.69
CA LEU A 337 -3.79 -1.73 7.37
C LEU A 337 -5.16 -2.36 7.63
N HIS A 338 -5.55 -3.29 6.76
CA HIS A 338 -6.90 -3.90 6.74
C HIS A 338 -7.26 -4.67 8.02
N GLY A 339 -6.25 -5.21 8.68
CA GLY A 339 -6.40 -5.87 9.96
C GLY A 339 -6.50 -7.39 9.89
N SER A 340 -6.05 -8.01 10.98
CA SER A 340 -5.97 -9.45 11.17
C SER A 340 -7.32 -10.16 10.97
N THR A 341 -7.29 -11.37 10.41
CA THR A 341 -8.46 -12.27 10.41
C THR A 341 -8.73 -12.81 11.81
N ASN A 342 -7.69 -12.98 12.63
CA ASN A 342 -7.81 -13.31 14.03
C ASN A 342 -8.04 -12.03 14.86
N LYS A 343 -9.29 -11.78 15.25
CA LYS A 343 -9.70 -10.60 16.01
C LYS A 343 -8.98 -10.44 17.36
N SER A 344 -8.55 -11.54 17.99
CA SER A 344 -7.85 -11.48 19.27
C SER A 344 -6.51 -10.75 19.20
N LEU A 345 -5.88 -10.72 18.04
CA LEU A 345 -4.61 -10.03 17.83
C LEU A 345 -4.75 -8.51 17.78
N ARG A 346 -5.92 -7.98 17.44
CA ARG A 346 -6.22 -6.53 17.35
C ARG A 346 -5.19 -5.74 16.52
N ARG A 347 -4.61 -6.36 15.47
CA ARG A 347 -3.54 -5.77 14.66
C ARG A 347 -4.09 -5.28 13.34
N GLY A 348 -3.53 -4.17 12.84
CA GLY A 348 -4.07 -3.45 11.70
C GLY A 348 -5.34 -2.68 12.09
N TYR A 349 -6.37 -2.70 11.24
CA TYR A 349 -7.63 -1.97 11.41
C TYR A 349 -7.41 -0.46 11.56
N LYS A 350 -6.51 0.11 10.78
CA LYS A 350 -6.13 1.52 10.84
C LYS A 350 -5.46 1.99 9.55
N VAL A 351 -5.35 3.29 9.39
CA VAL A 351 -4.46 3.90 8.41
C VAL A 351 -3.25 4.44 9.15
N VAL A 352 -2.07 4.19 8.61
CA VAL A 352 -0.82 4.71 9.15
C VAL A 352 -0.17 5.68 8.19
N ARG A 353 0.49 6.70 8.74
CA ARG A 353 1.38 7.60 8.02
C ARG A 353 2.81 7.05 8.08
N ILE A 354 3.47 6.97 6.93
CA ILE A 354 4.88 6.61 6.83
C ILE A 354 5.65 7.84 6.37
N SER A 355 6.60 8.28 7.17
CA SER A 355 7.50 9.40 6.84
C SER A 355 8.55 9.01 5.81
N SER A 356 9.27 10.00 5.28
CA SER A 356 10.42 9.78 4.37
C SER A 356 11.53 8.92 4.99
N SER A 357 11.64 8.88 6.33
CA SER A 357 12.58 8.01 7.06
C SER A 357 12.10 6.56 7.22
N GLY A 358 10.86 6.23 6.79
CA GLY A 358 10.23 4.93 7.00
C GLY A 358 9.58 4.75 8.38
N ALA A 359 9.57 5.77 9.24
CA ALA A 359 8.86 5.71 10.52
C ALA A 359 7.34 5.69 10.29
N SER A 360 6.65 4.76 10.98
CA SER A 360 5.20 4.59 10.88
C SER A 360 4.51 5.11 12.14
N THR A 361 3.48 5.94 11.95
CA THR A 361 2.61 6.47 13.02
C THR A 361 1.15 6.27 12.68
N ASP A 362 0.29 6.10 13.70
CA ASP A 362 -1.15 5.99 13.50
C ASP A 362 -1.71 7.30 12.94
N PHE A 363 -2.59 7.20 11.94
CA PHE A 363 -3.22 8.35 11.29
C PHE A 363 -4.75 8.31 11.38
N ILE A 364 -5.39 7.15 11.11
CA ILE A 364 -6.81 6.94 11.37
C ILE A 364 -6.97 5.63 12.13
N THR A 365 -7.62 5.68 13.29
CA THR A 365 -7.92 4.53 14.14
C THR A 365 -9.43 4.42 14.42
N GLY A 366 -9.87 3.40 15.19
CA GLY A 366 -11.29 3.21 15.53
C GLY A 366 -12.02 2.18 14.66
N PHE A 367 -11.37 1.62 13.61
CA PHE A 367 -11.96 0.55 12.80
C PHE A 367 -12.13 -0.78 13.56
N PHE A 368 -11.49 -0.91 14.71
CA PHE A 368 -11.67 -2.03 15.62
C PHE A 368 -11.66 -1.53 17.07
N GLU A 369 -12.79 -1.62 17.76
CA GLU A 369 -12.94 -1.22 19.15
C GLU A 369 -13.84 -2.19 19.90
N LEU A 370 -13.60 -2.35 21.21
CA LEU A 370 -14.40 -3.18 22.11
C LEU A 370 -14.71 -4.57 21.53
N SER A 371 -13.71 -5.19 20.87
CA SER A 371 -13.83 -6.49 20.19
C SER A 371 -14.80 -6.50 18.98
N ARG A 372 -15.25 -5.34 18.52
CA ARG A 372 -16.10 -5.16 17.36
C ARG A 372 -15.33 -4.56 16.19
N ILE A 373 -15.57 -5.09 14.98
CA ILE A 373 -15.08 -4.51 13.75
C ILE A 373 -16.08 -3.43 13.32
N ASN A 374 -15.65 -2.18 13.31
CA ASN A 374 -16.39 -1.04 12.78
C ASN A 374 -16.18 -0.90 11.27
N GLY A 375 -14.96 -1.20 10.80
CA GLY A 375 -14.57 -1.15 9.39
C GLY A 375 -13.24 -1.86 9.14
N ARG A 376 -12.85 -1.93 7.87
CA ARG A 376 -11.53 -2.44 7.41
C ARG A 376 -11.03 -1.56 6.27
N PRO A 377 -10.07 -0.67 6.51
CA PRO A 377 -9.53 0.20 5.46
C PRO A 377 -8.86 -0.63 4.38
N ALA A 378 -9.13 -0.30 3.10
CA ALA A 378 -8.64 -1.08 1.96
C ALA A 378 -7.76 -0.26 1.01
N ASP A 379 -8.12 0.96 0.65
CA ASP A 379 -7.31 1.81 -0.22
C ASP A 379 -7.38 3.27 0.20
N VAL A 380 -6.31 4.01 -0.08
CA VAL A 380 -6.21 5.46 0.08
C VAL A 380 -5.94 6.07 -1.29
N PHE A 381 -6.64 7.15 -1.64
CA PHE A 381 -6.51 7.82 -2.93
C PHE A 381 -6.56 9.33 -2.76
N SER A 382 -5.52 10.04 -3.19
CA SER A 382 -5.48 11.51 -3.16
C SER A 382 -6.62 12.11 -4.00
N PHE A 383 -7.42 13.01 -3.43
CA PHE A 383 -8.61 13.55 -4.06
C PHE A 383 -8.75 15.05 -3.83
N GLY A 384 -8.03 15.80 -4.65
CA GLY A 384 -7.88 17.25 -4.51
C GLY A 384 -6.75 17.64 -3.56
N LYS A 385 -6.58 18.94 -3.32
CA LYS A 385 -5.56 19.45 -2.42
C LYS A 385 -5.98 19.23 -0.97
N ASP A 386 -5.05 18.71 -0.16
CA ASP A 386 -5.24 18.50 1.29
C ASP A 386 -6.43 17.56 1.62
N ALA A 387 -6.78 16.66 0.70
CA ALA A 387 -7.87 15.72 0.87
C ALA A 387 -7.58 14.38 0.19
N PHE A 388 -8.23 13.34 0.69
CA PHE A 388 -8.15 11.99 0.12
C PHE A 388 -9.44 11.21 0.37
N LEU A 389 -9.62 10.17 -0.42
CA LEU A 389 -10.65 9.15 -0.23
C LEU A 389 -10.05 7.93 0.44
N LEU A 390 -10.86 7.25 1.24
CA LEU A 390 -10.51 6.02 1.93
C LEU A 390 -11.63 5.01 1.73
N THR A 391 -11.33 3.83 1.20
CA THR A 391 -12.30 2.75 1.12
C THR A 391 -12.28 1.88 2.36
N ASP A 392 -13.47 1.48 2.80
CA ASP A 392 -13.72 0.47 3.85
C ASP A 392 -14.47 -0.71 3.23
N ASP A 393 -13.78 -1.80 3.01
CA ASP A 393 -14.33 -2.97 2.34
C ASP A 393 -15.24 -3.84 3.24
N TYR A 394 -15.22 -3.60 4.54
CA TYR A 394 -16.12 -4.26 5.50
C TYR A 394 -17.46 -3.54 5.60
N GLY A 395 -17.42 -2.22 5.62
CA GLY A 395 -18.60 -1.37 5.70
C GLY A 395 -19.27 -1.10 4.35
N GLY A 396 -18.56 -1.31 3.23
CA GLY A 396 -19.01 -0.90 1.90
C GLY A 396 -19.12 0.61 1.76
N VAL A 397 -18.10 1.31 2.30
CA VAL A 397 -18.11 2.77 2.47
C VAL A 397 -16.88 3.38 1.80
N VAL A 398 -17.06 4.54 1.21
CA VAL A 398 -15.98 5.46 0.82
C VAL A 398 -16.06 6.68 1.70
N TYR A 399 -15.01 6.95 2.44
CA TYR A 399 -14.86 8.16 3.25
C TYR A 399 -14.13 9.24 2.47
N TYR A 400 -14.48 10.51 2.72
CA TYR A 400 -13.73 11.70 2.32
C TYR A 400 -13.08 12.31 3.56
N VAL A 401 -11.75 12.37 3.53
CA VAL A 401 -10.92 12.92 4.62
C VAL A 401 -10.22 14.16 4.09
N TYR A 402 -10.24 15.25 4.85
CA TYR A 402 -9.71 16.52 4.39
C TYR A 402 -9.15 17.34 5.56
N LEU A 403 -8.15 18.18 5.25
CA LEU A 403 -7.57 19.11 6.21
C LEU A 403 -8.58 20.21 6.54
N ARG A 404 -8.81 20.45 7.83
CA ARG A 404 -9.64 21.57 8.31
C ARG A 404 -8.97 22.87 7.87
N ASN A 405 -9.66 23.79 7.29
CA ASN A 405 -9.15 25.05 6.74
C ASN A 405 -8.38 24.96 5.41
N SER A 406 -8.38 23.86 4.69
CA SER A 406 -8.07 23.91 3.28
C SER A 406 -9.18 24.71 2.59
N SER A 407 -8.86 25.89 2.09
CA SER A 407 -9.78 26.67 1.25
C SER A 407 -10.17 25.78 0.05
N SER A 408 -11.40 25.33 0.06
CA SER A 408 -12.05 24.48 -0.96
C SER A 408 -12.15 25.21 -2.30
#